data_71e7f8c9733f51366608a47c4538c448
#
_entry.id   71e7f8c9733f51366608a47c4538c448
#
_cell.length_a   1.000
_cell.length_b   1.000
_cell.length_c   1.000
_cell.angle_alpha   90.00
_cell.angle_beta   90.00
_cell.angle_gamma   90.00
#
_symmetry.space_group_name_H-M   'P 1'
#
loop_
_entity.id
_entity.type
_entity.pdbx_description
1 polymer ?
#
loop_
_entity_poly.entity_id
_entity_poly.type
_entity_poly.pdbx_seq_one_letter_code
_entity_poly.pdbx_strand_id
1 'polypeptide(L)'
;MRTYAPAATDAVLAGLLEEPSLARGVVHHRHIPARDAAYGTHPSWLDTRIRVGLASRGIDRLYTHQAEAVEAVHAGEDVVVVTPTASGKTLCYAVPVLQAIADDPAARALFLFPTKALGQDQVAEFSELAKAANMTISAATYDGDTPAPIRSAVRKAGQVVVSNPDMLNSAILPHHTKWFQLFEQLQVIVIDELHTYRGVFGSHVANVIRRLLRLCAHYGSSPVIVCCSATIANPAELAAMLTGRPARLIDRNGAPAGERHVLLVDPPILDAATGARGSAQTLANRWALPFLRAGRQTIVFGRSRTAVEILLTGLREALRESYGPRSRIRGYRGGYLPTERRAIERGLRDGEVLGVVATNALELGVDIGRLDVAILAGYPGSVEIGRAHV
;
A
#
# COMPACT_ATOMS: atom_id res chain seq x y z
N MET A 1 -33.06 0.50 16.16
CA MET A 1 -31.69 0.13 15.72
C MET A 1 -30.84 0.05 16.96
N ARG A 2 -30.49 -1.16 17.44
CA ARG A 2 -29.62 -1.33 18.62
C ARG A 2 -28.20 -1.02 18.19
N THR A 3 -27.64 0.10 18.63
CA THR A 3 -26.20 0.41 18.54
C THR A 3 -25.49 -0.50 19.55
N TYR A 4 -25.10 -1.68 19.10
CA TYR A 4 -24.12 -2.48 19.85
C TYR A 4 -22.80 -1.76 19.74
N ALA A 5 -22.22 -1.35 20.87
CA ALA A 5 -20.79 -1.06 20.92
C ALA A 5 -20.04 -2.33 20.46
N PRO A 6 -19.16 -2.25 19.47
CA PRO A 6 -18.49 -3.45 18.96
C PRO A 6 -17.67 -4.09 20.08
N ALA A 7 -17.88 -5.39 20.32
CA ALA A 7 -17.04 -6.14 21.26
C ALA A 7 -15.56 -6.03 20.82
N ALA A 8 -14.63 -5.95 21.75
CA ALA A 8 -13.22 -5.89 21.43
C ALA A 8 -12.81 -7.11 20.58
N THR A 9 -11.96 -6.95 19.58
CA THR A 9 -11.51 -8.04 18.69
C THR A 9 -10.94 -9.20 19.50
N ASP A 10 -10.21 -8.90 20.56
CA ASP A 10 -9.59 -9.87 21.45
C ASP A 10 -10.62 -10.69 22.25
N ALA A 11 -11.74 -10.07 22.66
CA ALA A 11 -12.82 -10.80 23.31
C ALA A 11 -13.50 -11.82 22.38
N VAL A 12 -13.67 -11.46 21.11
CA VAL A 12 -14.20 -12.38 20.08
C VAL A 12 -13.20 -13.51 19.82
N LEU A 13 -11.91 -13.19 19.72
CA LEU A 13 -10.85 -14.18 19.52
C LEU A 13 -10.77 -15.14 20.70
N ALA A 14 -10.82 -14.64 21.94
CA ALA A 14 -10.82 -15.48 23.14
C ALA A 14 -11.97 -16.49 23.12
N GLY A 15 -13.20 -16.04 22.83
CA GLY A 15 -14.35 -16.93 22.70
C GLY A 15 -14.18 -18.00 21.60
N LEU A 16 -13.54 -17.66 20.47
CA LEU A 16 -13.25 -18.62 19.40
C LEU A 16 -12.21 -19.67 19.83
N LEU A 17 -11.22 -19.28 20.62
CA LEU A 17 -10.20 -20.19 21.15
C LEU A 17 -10.74 -21.09 22.28
N GLU A 18 -11.83 -20.72 22.94
CA GLU A 18 -12.55 -21.54 23.87
C GLU A 18 -13.47 -22.58 23.20
N GLU A 19 -13.84 -22.37 21.93
CA GLU A 19 -14.67 -23.31 21.16
C GLU A 19 -13.85 -24.55 20.73
N PRO A 20 -14.10 -25.76 21.25
CA PRO A 20 -13.23 -26.92 21.01
C PRO A 20 -13.12 -27.31 19.53
N SER A 21 -14.16 -27.04 18.73
CA SER A 21 -14.21 -27.38 17.31
C SER A 21 -13.36 -26.46 16.46
N LEU A 22 -13.03 -25.27 16.93
CA LEU A 22 -12.13 -24.31 16.28
C LEU A 22 -10.72 -24.34 16.89
N ALA A 23 -10.63 -24.39 18.21
CA ALA A 23 -9.37 -24.41 18.95
C ALA A 23 -8.46 -25.59 18.57
N ARG A 24 -9.02 -26.80 18.34
CA ARG A 24 -8.25 -27.99 17.91
C ARG A 24 -7.56 -27.81 16.55
N GLY A 25 -8.07 -26.92 15.68
CA GLY A 25 -7.45 -26.60 14.39
C GLY A 25 -6.30 -25.62 14.48
N VAL A 26 -6.13 -24.92 15.59
CA VAL A 26 -5.05 -23.92 15.76
C VAL A 26 -3.73 -24.64 16.00
N VAL A 27 -2.88 -24.66 14.98
CA VAL A 27 -1.56 -25.32 15.06
C VAL A 27 -0.46 -24.36 15.49
N HIS A 28 -0.69 -23.07 15.36
CA HIS A 28 0.23 -22.03 15.83
C HIS A 28 -0.55 -20.76 16.17
N HIS A 29 -0.19 -20.13 17.29
CA HIS A 29 -0.71 -18.84 17.71
C HIS A 29 0.46 -17.96 18.13
N ARG A 30 0.65 -16.85 17.44
CA ARG A 30 1.67 -15.85 17.79
C ARG A 30 0.98 -14.56 18.19
N HIS A 31 1.22 -14.12 19.40
CA HIS A 31 0.86 -12.79 19.88
C HIS A 31 2.02 -11.82 19.60
N ILE A 32 1.71 -10.69 19.02
CA ILE A 32 2.65 -9.60 18.73
C ILE A 32 2.14 -8.39 19.53
N PRO A 33 2.86 -7.95 20.57
CA PRO A 33 2.43 -6.84 21.39
C PRO A 33 2.37 -5.53 20.64
N ALA A 34 1.56 -4.60 21.12
CA ALA A 34 1.54 -3.24 20.64
C ALA A 34 2.92 -2.60 20.78
N ARG A 35 3.20 -1.66 19.88
CA ARG A 35 4.44 -0.90 19.89
C ARG A 35 4.12 0.59 19.78
N ASP A 36 4.69 1.40 20.67
CA ASP A 36 4.58 2.84 20.65
C ASP A 36 5.32 3.46 19.46
N ALA A 37 4.91 4.67 19.10
CA ALA A 37 5.57 5.45 18.09
C ALA A 37 6.96 5.90 18.56
N ALA A 38 7.96 5.76 17.67
CA ALA A 38 9.28 6.33 17.83
C ALA A 38 9.45 7.50 16.86
N TYR A 39 9.77 8.67 17.38
CA TYR A 39 9.86 9.90 16.60
C TYR A 39 11.30 10.34 16.41
N GLY A 40 11.57 10.92 15.24
CA GLY A 40 12.75 11.70 14.94
C GLY A 40 12.48 13.20 15.15
N THR A 41 13.53 14.00 15.03
CA THR A 41 13.45 15.46 15.02
C THR A 41 13.20 15.95 13.59
N HIS A 42 12.47 17.05 13.42
CA HIS A 42 12.45 17.73 12.13
C HIS A 42 13.84 18.31 11.85
N PRO A 43 14.37 18.13 10.63
CA PRO A 43 15.59 18.78 10.21
C PRO A 43 15.50 20.29 10.34
N SER A 44 16.58 20.94 10.78
CA SER A 44 16.61 22.40 10.94
C SER A 44 16.48 23.15 9.61
N TRP A 45 16.91 22.53 8.53
CA TRP A 45 16.85 23.07 7.16
C TRP A 45 15.47 22.93 6.51
N LEU A 46 14.54 22.12 7.07
CA LEU A 46 13.22 21.89 6.50
C LEU A 46 12.41 23.21 6.46
N ASP A 47 11.88 23.55 5.29
CA ASP A 47 11.09 24.76 5.06
C ASP A 47 9.93 24.87 6.06
N THR A 48 9.77 26.07 6.62
CA THR A 48 8.74 26.32 7.63
C THR A 48 7.33 26.06 7.12
N ARG A 49 7.05 26.30 5.83
CA ARG A 49 5.75 26.02 5.22
C ARG A 49 5.43 24.52 5.27
N ILE A 50 6.42 23.67 4.99
CA ILE A 50 6.27 22.21 5.04
C ILE A 50 6.00 21.77 6.48
N ARG A 51 6.73 22.28 7.45
CA ARG A 51 6.49 21.98 8.89
C ARG A 51 5.09 22.38 9.33
N VAL A 52 4.64 23.57 8.97
CA VAL A 52 3.28 24.06 9.28
C VAL A 52 2.23 23.18 8.57
N GLY A 53 2.45 22.81 7.32
CA GLY A 53 1.57 21.92 6.57
C GLY A 53 1.43 20.53 7.20
N LEU A 54 2.54 19.95 7.66
CA LEU A 54 2.54 18.67 8.39
C LEU A 54 1.75 18.80 9.71
N ALA A 55 2.05 19.84 10.51
CA ALA A 55 1.38 20.07 11.80
C ALA A 55 -0.14 20.28 11.61
N SER A 56 -0.57 21.00 10.56
CA SER A 56 -2.00 21.19 10.25
C SER A 56 -2.76 19.90 9.94
N ARG A 57 -2.02 18.85 9.56
CA ARG A 57 -2.54 17.49 9.32
C ARG A 57 -2.35 16.56 10.54
N GLY A 58 -1.99 17.09 11.71
CA GLY A 58 -1.74 16.33 12.93
C GLY A 58 -0.40 15.58 12.93
N ILE A 59 0.54 15.97 12.08
CA ILE A 59 1.89 15.38 11.99
C ILE A 59 2.90 16.37 12.60
N ASP A 60 2.90 16.45 13.92
CA ASP A 60 3.81 17.35 14.64
C ASP A 60 5.26 16.86 14.65
N ARG A 61 5.46 15.57 14.47
CA ARG A 61 6.77 14.91 14.45
C ARG A 61 6.79 13.82 13.41
N LEU A 62 7.91 13.66 12.70
CA LEU A 62 8.15 12.54 11.82
C LEU A 62 8.50 11.28 12.63
N TYR A 63 8.06 10.12 12.18
CA TYR A 63 8.58 8.86 12.72
C TYR A 63 10.08 8.72 12.39
N THR A 64 10.81 7.92 13.17
CA THR A 64 12.26 7.77 13.01
C THR A 64 12.67 7.40 11.58
N HIS A 65 11.98 6.46 10.94
CA HIS A 65 12.28 6.07 9.56
C HIS A 65 11.96 7.17 8.53
N GLN A 66 10.94 8.01 8.81
CA GLN A 66 10.61 9.14 7.94
C GLN A 66 11.68 10.24 8.06
N ALA A 67 12.08 10.58 9.29
CA ALA A 67 13.14 11.55 9.53
C ALA A 67 14.47 11.09 8.92
N GLU A 68 14.83 9.81 9.09
CA GLU A 68 16.04 9.23 8.51
C GLU A 68 16.01 9.26 6.97
N ALA A 69 14.86 8.96 6.35
CA ALA A 69 14.72 9.03 4.90
C ALA A 69 14.83 10.47 4.37
N VAL A 70 14.18 11.41 5.04
CA VAL A 70 14.21 12.83 4.66
C VAL A 70 15.64 13.38 4.73
N GLU A 71 16.39 13.07 5.77
CA GLU A 71 17.80 13.47 5.91
C GLU A 71 18.69 12.83 4.84
N ALA A 72 18.55 11.53 4.60
CA ALA A 72 19.38 10.83 3.63
C ALA A 72 19.12 11.34 2.19
N VAL A 73 17.87 11.56 1.81
CA VAL A 73 17.52 12.09 0.49
C VAL A 73 18.03 13.52 0.32
N HIS A 74 17.93 14.37 1.33
CA HIS A 74 18.50 15.73 1.32
C HIS A 74 20.03 15.72 1.20
N ALA A 75 20.70 14.73 1.79
CA ALA A 75 22.13 14.53 1.65
C ALA A 75 22.56 13.97 0.27
N GLY A 76 21.61 13.69 -0.62
CA GLY A 76 21.86 13.13 -1.97
C GLY A 76 22.06 11.61 -2.00
N GLU A 77 21.66 10.90 -0.94
CA GLU A 77 21.76 9.45 -0.87
C GLU A 77 20.54 8.76 -1.48
N ASP A 78 20.74 7.76 -2.34
CA ASP A 78 19.68 6.85 -2.74
C ASP A 78 19.24 6.02 -1.53
N VAL A 79 17.91 5.86 -1.35
CA VAL A 79 17.35 5.15 -0.20
C VAL A 79 16.38 4.04 -0.60
N VAL A 80 16.30 3.00 0.22
CA VAL A 80 15.24 2.00 0.17
C VAL A 80 14.57 1.90 1.54
N VAL A 81 13.31 2.32 1.61
CA VAL A 81 12.50 2.32 2.82
C VAL A 81 11.64 1.07 2.86
N VAL A 82 11.83 0.24 3.89
CA VAL A 82 11.14 -1.04 4.04
C VAL A 82 10.47 -1.09 5.40
N THR A 83 9.23 -0.65 5.41
CA THR A 83 8.41 -0.64 6.62
C THR A 83 7.02 -1.21 6.29
N PRO A 84 6.26 -1.70 7.27
CA PRO A 84 4.92 -2.24 7.03
C PRO A 84 4.01 -1.27 6.28
N THR A 85 2.96 -1.78 5.68
CA THR A 85 1.88 -0.95 5.11
C THR A 85 1.31 -0.04 6.19
N ALA A 86 0.80 1.13 5.81
CA ALA A 86 0.29 2.15 6.73
C ALA A 86 1.30 2.73 7.74
N SER A 87 2.60 2.57 7.53
CA SER A 87 3.65 3.21 8.35
C SER A 87 3.94 4.67 7.94
N GLY A 88 3.25 5.19 6.93
CA GLY A 88 3.46 6.55 6.42
C GLY A 88 4.68 6.70 5.51
N LYS A 89 5.03 5.69 4.71
CA LYS A 89 6.13 5.72 3.72
C LYS A 89 6.04 6.90 2.76
N THR A 90 4.83 7.36 2.43
CA THR A 90 4.60 8.52 1.56
C THR A 90 5.39 9.75 1.99
N LEU A 91 5.50 10.00 3.30
CA LEU A 91 6.26 11.14 3.81
C LEU A 91 7.77 11.01 3.57
N CYS A 92 8.29 9.80 3.45
CA CYS A 92 9.71 9.56 3.18
C CYS A 92 10.18 10.14 1.85
N TYR A 93 9.27 10.29 0.88
CA TYR A 93 9.57 10.90 -0.41
C TYR A 93 8.82 12.21 -0.66
N ALA A 94 7.61 12.39 -0.12
CA ALA A 94 6.84 13.60 -0.34
C ALA A 94 7.50 14.82 0.31
N VAL A 95 8.02 14.69 1.53
CA VAL A 95 8.71 15.78 2.25
C VAL A 95 9.99 16.24 1.51
N PRO A 96 10.92 15.34 1.11
CA PRO A 96 12.07 15.74 0.31
C PRO A 96 11.71 16.39 -1.03
N VAL A 97 10.67 15.90 -1.72
CA VAL A 97 10.22 16.49 -2.98
C VAL A 97 9.64 17.89 -2.78
N LEU A 98 8.85 18.09 -1.72
CA LEU A 98 8.37 19.43 -1.35
C LEU A 98 9.53 20.36 -1.03
N GLN A 99 10.54 19.90 -0.30
CA GLN A 99 11.73 20.68 0.02
C GLN A 99 12.51 21.04 -1.25
N ALA A 100 12.76 20.08 -2.15
CA ALA A 100 13.45 20.32 -3.39
C ALA A 100 12.76 21.41 -4.24
N ILE A 101 11.41 21.40 -4.29
CA ILE A 101 10.62 22.43 -5.00
C ILE A 101 10.60 23.75 -4.23
N ALA A 102 10.70 23.74 -2.90
CA ALA A 102 10.80 24.95 -2.08
C ALA A 102 12.14 25.67 -2.30
N ASP A 103 13.22 24.89 -2.44
CA ASP A 103 14.57 25.41 -2.69
C ASP A 103 14.76 25.86 -4.14
N ASP A 104 14.20 25.09 -5.09
CA ASP A 104 14.22 25.41 -6.51
C ASP A 104 12.85 25.16 -7.16
N PRO A 105 12.09 26.21 -7.49
CA PRO A 105 10.79 26.08 -8.17
C PRO A 105 10.84 25.37 -9.54
N ALA A 106 12.02 25.25 -10.16
CA ALA A 106 12.21 24.48 -11.39
C ALA A 106 12.37 22.98 -11.15
N ALA A 107 12.67 22.58 -9.91
CA ALA A 107 12.85 21.17 -9.53
C ALA A 107 11.68 20.29 -9.97
N ARG A 108 12.00 19.09 -10.42
CA ARG A 108 11.03 18.09 -10.91
C ARG A 108 11.21 16.79 -10.16
N ALA A 109 10.12 16.06 -10.04
CA ALA A 109 10.11 14.69 -9.50
C ALA A 109 9.32 13.74 -10.40
N LEU A 110 9.76 12.49 -10.48
CA LEU A 110 9.09 11.42 -11.20
C LEU A 110 8.73 10.31 -10.23
N PHE A 111 7.44 10.03 -10.07
CA PHE A 111 6.94 8.94 -9.23
C PHE A 111 6.49 7.78 -10.11
N LEU A 112 6.98 6.58 -9.81
CA LEU A 112 6.67 5.35 -10.52
C LEU A 112 5.92 4.39 -9.61
N PHE A 113 4.67 4.11 -9.96
CA PHE A 113 3.81 3.15 -9.27
C PHE A 113 3.48 1.97 -10.19
N PRO A 114 3.28 0.76 -9.63
CA PRO A 114 2.93 -0.40 -10.45
C PRO A 114 1.52 -0.34 -11.04
N THR A 115 0.62 0.42 -10.42
CA THR A 115 -0.78 0.53 -10.88
C THR A 115 -1.21 1.99 -11.01
N LYS A 116 -2.15 2.24 -11.95
CA LYS A 116 -2.71 3.59 -12.16
C LYS A 116 -3.49 4.09 -10.94
N ALA A 117 -4.23 3.20 -10.28
CA ALA A 117 -5.06 3.54 -9.13
C ALA A 117 -4.20 4.09 -7.98
N LEU A 118 -3.11 3.37 -7.63
CA LEU A 118 -2.17 3.82 -6.62
C LEU A 118 -1.55 5.18 -6.98
N GLY A 119 -1.16 5.37 -8.25
CA GLY A 119 -0.63 6.65 -8.71
C GLY A 119 -1.63 7.80 -8.55
N GLN A 120 -2.91 7.57 -8.83
CA GLN A 120 -3.97 8.59 -8.67
C GLN A 120 -4.18 8.98 -7.20
N ASP A 121 -4.22 7.99 -6.30
CA ASP A 121 -4.36 8.22 -4.87
C ASP A 121 -3.15 9.00 -4.32
N GLN A 122 -1.95 8.67 -4.77
CA GLN A 122 -0.73 9.36 -4.34
C GLN A 122 -0.61 10.80 -4.87
N VAL A 123 -1.11 11.10 -6.07
CA VAL A 123 -1.22 12.50 -6.56
C VAL A 123 -2.15 13.30 -5.66
N ALA A 124 -3.30 12.72 -5.29
CA ALA A 124 -4.26 13.39 -4.42
C ALA A 124 -3.64 13.68 -3.05
N GLU A 125 -3.01 12.69 -2.42
CA GLU A 125 -2.36 12.83 -1.12
C GLU A 125 -1.22 13.86 -1.14
N PHE A 126 -0.35 13.80 -2.16
CA PHE A 126 0.74 14.76 -2.34
C PHE A 126 0.21 16.18 -2.54
N SER A 127 -0.85 16.35 -3.35
CA SER A 127 -1.45 17.65 -3.62
C SER A 127 -2.08 18.26 -2.35
N GLU A 128 -2.73 17.45 -1.52
CA GLU A 128 -3.28 17.89 -0.23
C GLU A 128 -2.16 18.30 0.75
N LEU A 129 -1.04 17.60 0.76
CA LEU A 129 0.11 17.96 1.58
C LEU A 129 0.75 19.28 1.09
N ALA A 130 0.93 19.44 -0.22
CA ALA A 130 1.44 20.68 -0.81
C ALA A 130 0.53 21.88 -0.49
N LYS A 131 -0.78 21.70 -0.61
CA LYS A 131 -1.79 22.71 -0.25
C LYS A 131 -1.74 23.07 1.23
N ALA A 132 -1.62 22.08 2.11
CA ALA A 132 -1.47 22.30 3.56
C ALA A 132 -0.20 23.09 3.88
N ALA A 133 0.87 22.91 3.11
CA ALA A 133 2.10 23.68 3.18
C ALA A 133 2.01 25.06 2.49
N ASN A 134 0.84 25.45 1.98
CA ASN A 134 0.65 26.69 1.21
C ASN A 134 1.61 26.79 0.00
N MET A 135 1.87 25.64 -0.66
CA MET A 135 2.70 25.56 -1.86
C MET A 135 1.83 25.23 -3.08
N THR A 136 1.96 26.03 -4.13
CA THR A 136 1.30 25.78 -5.42
C THR A 136 2.20 24.91 -6.28
N ILE A 137 1.91 23.61 -6.36
CA ILE A 137 2.71 22.60 -7.07
C ILE A 137 1.85 21.94 -8.14
N SER A 138 2.38 21.83 -9.36
CA SER A 138 1.75 21.09 -10.45
C SER A 138 2.10 19.61 -10.35
N ALA A 139 1.23 18.83 -9.73
CA ALA A 139 1.32 17.37 -9.63
C ALA A 139 0.21 16.71 -10.47
N ALA A 140 0.54 15.75 -11.31
CA ALA A 140 -0.45 15.08 -12.15
C ALA A 140 -0.01 13.67 -12.56
N THR A 141 -1.00 12.81 -12.82
CA THR A 141 -0.77 11.51 -13.44
C THR A 141 -0.52 11.65 -14.93
N TYR A 142 0.41 10.85 -15.43
CA TYR A 142 0.66 10.67 -16.86
C TYR A 142 0.58 9.18 -17.19
N ASP A 143 -0.60 8.74 -17.61
CA ASP A 143 -0.90 7.34 -17.91
C ASP A 143 -1.80 7.22 -19.15
N GLY A 144 -2.24 6.00 -19.47
CA GLY A 144 -3.09 5.72 -20.64
C GLY A 144 -4.44 6.44 -20.62
N ASP A 145 -4.95 6.80 -19.43
CA ASP A 145 -6.27 7.41 -19.24
C ASP A 145 -6.19 8.95 -19.16
N THR A 146 -4.97 9.51 -19.11
CA THR A 146 -4.76 10.96 -19.05
C THR A 146 -5.19 11.62 -20.36
N PRO A 147 -6.14 12.59 -20.36
CA PRO A 147 -6.60 13.30 -21.54
C PRO A 147 -5.47 14.08 -22.26
N ALA A 148 -5.56 14.20 -23.59
CA ALA A 148 -4.53 14.84 -24.41
C ALA A 148 -4.17 16.29 -23.99
N PRO A 149 -5.11 17.18 -23.63
CA PRO A 149 -4.80 18.52 -23.14
C PRO A 149 -3.97 18.49 -21.86
N ILE A 150 -4.33 17.60 -20.90
CA ILE A 150 -3.62 17.41 -19.63
C ILE A 150 -2.21 16.87 -19.90
N ARG A 151 -2.07 15.89 -20.81
CA ARG A 151 -0.74 15.38 -21.21
C ARG A 151 0.18 16.49 -21.70
N SER A 152 -0.34 17.45 -22.47
CA SER A 152 0.46 18.59 -22.93
C SER A 152 0.87 19.51 -21.78
N ALA A 153 -0.05 19.80 -20.86
CA ALA A 153 0.23 20.63 -19.68
C ALA A 153 1.28 19.99 -18.76
N VAL A 154 1.15 18.69 -18.48
CA VAL A 154 2.10 17.92 -17.63
C VAL A 154 3.51 17.95 -18.22
N ARG A 155 3.66 17.76 -19.54
CA ARG A 155 4.98 17.86 -20.20
C ARG A 155 5.64 19.23 -20.03
N LYS A 156 4.85 20.30 -20.11
CA LYS A 156 5.37 21.68 -20.06
C LYS A 156 5.63 22.17 -18.64
N ALA A 157 4.71 21.87 -17.72
CA ALA A 157 4.67 22.51 -16.41
C ALA A 157 4.56 21.56 -15.23
N GLY A 158 4.48 20.23 -15.43
CA GLY A 158 4.37 19.26 -14.35
C GLY A 158 5.63 19.22 -13.51
N GLN A 159 5.57 19.66 -12.24
CA GLN A 159 6.69 19.56 -11.31
C GLN A 159 6.79 18.15 -10.74
N VAL A 160 5.65 17.51 -10.46
CA VAL A 160 5.59 16.12 -10.04
C VAL A 160 4.81 15.32 -11.07
N VAL A 161 5.51 14.44 -11.79
CA VAL A 161 4.92 13.56 -12.78
C VAL A 161 4.76 12.17 -12.17
N VAL A 162 3.52 11.72 -12.07
CA VAL A 162 3.21 10.38 -11.55
C VAL A 162 2.85 9.44 -12.70
N SER A 163 3.55 8.33 -12.84
CA SER A 163 3.40 7.42 -13.96
C SER A 163 3.67 5.96 -13.54
N ASN A 164 3.80 5.10 -14.52
CA ASN A 164 4.21 3.70 -14.32
C ASN A 164 5.34 3.31 -15.27
N PRO A 165 6.05 2.20 -15.03
CA PRO A 165 7.16 1.79 -15.88
C PRO A 165 6.81 1.59 -17.36
N ASP A 166 5.60 1.12 -17.67
CA ASP A 166 5.15 0.92 -19.05
C ASP A 166 5.00 2.24 -19.80
N MET A 167 4.37 3.23 -19.18
CA MET A 167 4.24 4.59 -19.74
C MET A 167 5.59 5.29 -19.84
N LEU A 168 6.45 5.12 -18.85
CA LEU A 168 7.82 5.63 -18.91
C LEU A 168 8.53 5.06 -20.14
N ASN A 169 8.46 3.74 -20.34
CA ASN A 169 9.10 3.06 -21.47
C ASN A 169 8.51 3.43 -22.84
N SER A 170 7.19 3.52 -22.95
CA SER A 170 6.49 3.64 -24.25
C SER A 170 6.19 5.10 -24.67
N ALA A 171 6.00 6.01 -23.72
CA ALA A 171 5.53 7.36 -24.01
C ALA A 171 6.45 8.48 -23.54
N ILE A 172 7.31 8.28 -22.54
CA ILE A 172 8.19 9.31 -22.01
C ILE A 172 9.59 9.19 -22.62
N LEU A 173 10.27 8.05 -22.41
CA LEU A 173 11.65 7.86 -22.86
C LEU A 173 11.82 7.95 -24.39
N PRO A 174 10.95 7.36 -25.26
CA PRO A 174 11.09 7.50 -26.71
C PRO A 174 10.89 8.92 -27.22
N HIS A 175 10.18 9.74 -26.44
CA HIS A 175 9.89 11.13 -26.77
C HIS A 175 10.64 12.13 -25.86
N HIS A 176 11.82 11.75 -25.38
CA HIS A 176 12.60 12.51 -24.39
C HIS A 176 12.81 13.98 -24.75
N THR A 177 12.95 14.31 -26.05
CA THR A 177 13.08 15.70 -26.51
C THR A 177 11.87 16.58 -26.18
N LYS A 178 10.66 15.98 -26.07
CA LYS A 178 9.44 16.68 -25.61
C LYS A 178 9.35 16.76 -24.09
N TRP A 179 10.22 16.06 -23.40
CA TRP A 179 10.29 15.96 -21.94
C TRP A 179 11.61 16.55 -21.40
N PHE A 180 12.35 17.32 -22.22
CA PHE A 180 13.68 17.78 -21.85
C PHE A 180 13.70 18.51 -20.51
N GLN A 181 12.70 19.37 -20.21
CA GLN A 181 12.58 20.07 -18.94
C GLN A 181 12.44 19.12 -17.74
N LEU A 182 11.71 17.99 -17.91
CA LEU A 182 11.66 16.97 -16.86
C LEU A 182 13.04 16.39 -16.60
N PHE A 183 13.74 15.96 -17.64
CA PHE A 183 15.04 15.30 -17.48
C PHE A 183 16.13 16.26 -17.01
N GLU A 184 16.11 17.51 -17.44
CA GLU A 184 17.09 18.54 -17.06
C GLU A 184 16.97 18.92 -15.58
N GLN A 185 15.75 19.01 -15.06
CA GLN A 185 15.44 19.47 -13.70
C GLN A 185 15.06 18.35 -12.74
N LEU A 186 15.23 17.08 -13.14
CA LEU A 186 14.84 15.94 -12.32
C LEU A 186 15.77 15.80 -11.12
N GLN A 187 15.23 15.98 -9.92
CA GLN A 187 15.97 15.86 -8.66
C GLN A 187 15.62 14.59 -7.88
N VAL A 188 14.39 14.09 -7.99
CA VAL A 188 13.96 12.90 -7.23
C VAL A 188 13.20 11.94 -8.14
N ILE A 189 13.56 10.67 -8.07
CA ILE A 189 12.82 9.55 -8.66
C ILE A 189 12.27 8.69 -7.50
N VAL A 190 10.97 8.50 -7.46
CA VAL A 190 10.32 7.60 -6.50
C VAL A 190 9.91 6.31 -7.21
N ILE A 191 10.28 5.16 -6.65
CA ILE A 191 9.87 3.84 -7.11
C ILE A 191 9.14 3.16 -5.95
N ASP A 192 7.83 3.18 -5.99
CA ASP A 192 7.02 2.59 -4.92
C ASP A 192 6.64 1.14 -5.23
N GLU A 193 6.28 0.39 -4.18
CA GLU A 193 5.98 -1.04 -4.23
C GLU A 193 7.10 -1.86 -4.90
N LEU A 194 8.34 -1.58 -4.50
CA LEU A 194 9.55 -2.19 -5.07
C LEU A 194 9.46 -3.72 -5.15
N HIS A 195 8.79 -4.36 -4.19
CA HIS A 195 8.61 -5.80 -4.12
C HIS A 195 7.83 -6.40 -5.29
N THR A 196 7.11 -5.59 -6.06
CA THR A 196 6.39 -6.02 -7.27
C THR A 196 7.31 -6.20 -8.47
N TYR A 197 8.47 -5.55 -8.48
CA TYR A 197 9.41 -5.55 -9.60
C TYR A 197 10.39 -6.74 -9.50
N ARG A 198 9.88 -7.96 -9.71
CA ARG A 198 10.64 -9.22 -9.62
C ARG A 198 10.59 -10.02 -10.92
N GLY A 199 11.49 -10.98 -11.05
CA GLY A 199 11.54 -11.90 -12.20
C GLY A 199 11.68 -11.17 -13.53
N VAL A 200 11.01 -11.65 -14.55
CA VAL A 200 11.06 -11.09 -15.91
C VAL A 200 10.58 -9.65 -15.93
N PHE A 201 9.49 -9.33 -15.24
CA PHE A 201 8.97 -7.97 -15.16
C PHE A 201 9.98 -7.02 -14.51
N GLY A 202 10.57 -7.41 -13.38
CA GLY A 202 11.61 -6.62 -12.71
C GLY A 202 12.83 -6.39 -13.60
N SER A 203 13.26 -7.37 -14.36
CA SER A 203 14.38 -7.25 -15.32
C SER A 203 14.08 -6.22 -16.42
N HIS A 204 12.85 -6.19 -16.93
CA HIS A 204 12.43 -5.18 -17.90
C HIS A 204 12.42 -3.79 -17.28
N VAL A 205 11.85 -3.64 -16.08
CA VAL A 205 11.81 -2.34 -15.37
C VAL A 205 13.23 -1.85 -15.08
N ALA A 206 14.16 -2.72 -14.67
CA ALA A 206 15.56 -2.37 -14.45
C ALA A 206 16.21 -1.76 -15.72
N ASN A 207 15.92 -2.31 -16.90
CA ASN A 207 16.41 -1.76 -18.15
C ASN A 207 15.77 -0.39 -18.49
N VAL A 208 14.48 -0.21 -18.14
CA VAL A 208 13.80 1.09 -18.29
C VAL A 208 14.44 2.14 -17.38
N ILE A 209 14.71 1.80 -16.11
CA ILE A 209 15.37 2.72 -15.15
C ILE A 209 16.80 3.06 -15.63
N ARG A 210 17.59 2.11 -16.13
CA ARG A 210 18.93 2.40 -16.68
C ARG A 210 18.86 3.38 -17.86
N ARG A 211 17.85 3.25 -18.73
CA ARG A 211 17.61 4.21 -19.84
C ARG A 211 17.22 5.58 -19.31
N LEU A 212 16.34 5.64 -18.29
CA LEU A 212 15.97 6.87 -17.62
C LEU A 212 17.21 7.60 -17.08
N LEU A 213 18.04 6.92 -16.30
CA LEU A 213 19.24 7.51 -15.70
C LEU A 213 20.25 7.99 -16.75
N ARG A 214 20.38 7.28 -17.89
CA ARG A 214 21.23 7.76 -19.01
C ARG A 214 20.69 9.04 -19.64
N LEU A 215 19.35 9.18 -19.74
CA LEU A 215 18.75 10.41 -20.24
C LEU A 215 18.92 11.56 -19.22
N CYS A 216 18.77 11.30 -17.92
CA CYS A 216 19.08 12.29 -16.90
C CYS A 216 20.51 12.80 -17.03
N ALA A 217 21.48 11.90 -17.12
CA ALA A 217 22.88 12.27 -17.32
C ALA A 217 23.12 13.05 -18.64
N HIS A 218 22.43 12.67 -19.74
CA HIS A 218 22.51 13.37 -21.02
C HIS A 218 22.00 14.81 -20.92
N TYR A 219 20.94 15.06 -20.13
CA TYR A 219 20.39 16.39 -19.89
C TYR A 219 21.00 17.13 -18.68
N GLY A 220 22.01 16.53 -18.04
CA GLY A 220 22.80 17.16 -16.95
C GLY A 220 22.24 17.00 -15.56
N SER A 221 21.22 16.15 -15.34
CA SER A 221 20.68 15.90 -14.00
C SER A 221 21.21 14.57 -13.39
N SER A 222 21.21 14.53 -12.07
CA SER A 222 21.60 13.34 -11.29
C SER A 222 20.60 13.14 -10.13
N PRO A 223 19.39 12.62 -10.41
CA PRO A 223 18.36 12.50 -9.41
C PRO A 223 18.70 11.48 -8.33
N VAL A 224 18.26 11.76 -7.11
CA VAL A 224 18.24 10.81 -6.00
C VAL A 224 17.08 9.82 -6.20
N ILE A 225 17.29 8.56 -5.88
CA ILE A 225 16.27 7.51 -6.02
C ILE A 225 15.74 7.12 -4.64
N VAL A 226 14.43 7.21 -4.47
CA VAL A 226 13.72 6.76 -3.28
C VAL A 226 12.89 5.53 -3.63
N CYS A 227 13.31 4.36 -3.15
CA CYS A 227 12.55 3.13 -3.27
C CYS A 227 11.72 2.90 -2.02
N CYS A 228 10.44 2.55 -2.16
CA CYS A 228 9.59 2.14 -1.05
C CYS A 228 9.08 0.70 -1.28
N SER A 229 9.01 -0.06 -0.20
CA SER A 229 8.56 -1.47 -0.27
C SER A 229 7.81 -1.89 1.00
N ALA A 230 6.93 -2.88 0.86
CA ALA A 230 6.56 -3.72 1.98
C ALA A 230 7.77 -4.53 2.47
N THR A 231 7.63 -5.20 3.60
CA THR A 231 8.72 -6.00 4.20
C THR A 231 9.12 -7.17 3.29
N ILE A 232 10.36 -7.16 2.81
CA ILE A 232 10.98 -8.24 2.01
C ILE A 232 12.33 -8.62 2.60
N ALA A 233 12.85 -9.79 2.19
CA ALA A 233 14.08 -10.33 2.78
C ALA A 233 15.36 -9.60 2.33
N ASN A 234 15.39 -9.11 1.08
CA ASN A 234 16.59 -8.56 0.45
C ASN A 234 16.35 -7.20 -0.23
N PRO A 235 15.86 -6.18 0.49
CA PRO A 235 15.42 -4.92 -0.12
C PRO A 235 16.56 -4.12 -0.76
N ALA A 236 17.70 -4.03 -0.10
CA ALA A 236 18.85 -3.28 -0.62
C ALA A 236 19.42 -3.91 -1.90
N GLU A 237 19.50 -5.23 -1.95
CA GLU A 237 19.91 -5.96 -3.14
C GLU A 237 18.92 -5.76 -4.30
N LEU A 238 17.63 -5.88 -4.03
CA LEU A 238 16.58 -5.67 -5.05
C LEU A 238 16.61 -4.23 -5.59
N ALA A 239 16.75 -3.24 -4.71
CA ALA A 239 16.91 -1.83 -5.10
C ALA A 239 18.14 -1.63 -5.99
N ALA A 240 19.29 -2.19 -5.59
CA ALA A 240 20.54 -2.09 -6.36
C ALA A 240 20.43 -2.79 -7.73
N MET A 241 19.81 -3.96 -7.80
CA MET A 241 19.57 -4.64 -9.07
C MET A 241 18.66 -3.85 -10.00
N LEU A 242 17.61 -3.23 -9.44
CA LEU A 242 16.63 -2.47 -10.23
C LEU A 242 17.22 -1.15 -10.73
N THR A 243 17.92 -0.41 -9.87
CA THR A 243 18.42 0.94 -10.17
C THR A 243 19.84 0.95 -10.77
N GLY A 244 20.63 -0.09 -10.53
CA GLY A 244 22.05 -0.15 -10.85
C GLY A 244 22.92 0.67 -9.89
N ARG A 245 22.39 1.13 -8.75
CA ARG A 245 23.06 1.98 -7.76
C ARG A 245 22.83 1.44 -6.35
N PRO A 246 23.80 1.52 -5.44
CA PRO A 246 23.59 1.16 -4.04
C PRO A 246 22.59 2.13 -3.41
N ALA A 247 21.76 1.63 -2.48
CA ALA A 247 20.82 2.42 -1.75
C ALA A 247 20.96 2.17 -0.25
N ARG A 248 20.84 3.24 0.55
CA ARG A 248 20.81 3.13 2.02
C ARG A 248 19.51 2.44 2.45
N LEU A 249 19.64 1.38 3.23
CA LEU A 249 18.50 0.65 3.78
C LEU A 249 17.95 1.36 5.03
N ILE A 250 16.63 1.62 5.03
CA ILE A 250 15.87 2.15 6.15
C ILE A 250 14.75 1.16 6.47
N ASP A 251 14.94 0.34 7.48
CA ASP A 251 14.06 -0.78 7.85
C ASP A 251 13.54 -0.71 9.29
N ARG A 252 14.05 0.23 10.10
CA ARG A 252 13.64 0.44 11.49
C ARG A 252 12.35 1.28 11.54
N ASN A 253 11.21 0.60 11.48
CA ASN A 253 9.91 1.25 11.50
C ASN A 253 9.64 1.96 12.84
N GLY A 254 9.50 3.29 12.81
CA GLY A 254 9.10 4.11 13.96
C GLY A 254 7.60 4.35 14.11
N ALA A 255 6.76 3.90 13.17
CA ALA A 255 5.32 4.03 13.31
C ALA A 255 4.78 3.12 14.44
N PRO A 256 3.74 3.55 15.18
CA PRO A 256 3.11 2.70 16.17
C PRO A 256 2.45 1.49 15.50
N ALA A 257 2.31 0.42 16.23
CA ALA A 257 1.55 -0.74 15.78
C ALA A 257 0.63 -1.19 16.91
N GLY A 258 -0.61 -1.51 16.59
CA GLY A 258 -1.53 -2.16 17.50
C GLY A 258 -1.09 -3.59 17.83
N GLU A 259 -1.64 -4.12 18.89
CA GLU A 259 -1.53 -5.52 19.24
C GLU A 259 -2.11 -6.41 18.13
N ARG A 260 -1.46 -7.54 17.85
CA ARG A 260 -1.87 -8.45 16.78
C ARG A 260 -1.74 -9.91 17.17
N HIS A 261 -2.71 -10.70 16.75
CA HIS A 261 -2.71 -12.16 16.87
C HIS A 261 -2.61 -12.79 15.48
N VAL A 262 -1.62 -13.65 15.27
CA VAL A 262 -1.44 -14.42 14.03
C VAL A 262 -1.68 -15.90 14.35
N LEU A 263 -2.70 -16.48 13.70
CA LEU A 263 -3.07 -17.87 13.89
C LEU A 263 -2.86 -18.64 12.57
N LEU A 264 -2.22 -19.80 12.69
CA LEU A 264 -2.23 -20.81 11.62
C LEU A 264 -3.26 -21.86 12.03
N VAL A 265 -4.22 -22.09 11.15
CA VAL A 265 -5.36 -22.97 11.44
C VAL A 265 -5.47 -24.04 10.37
N ASP A 266 -5.38 -25.28 10.77
CA ASP A 266 -5.55 -26.43 9.91
C ASP A 266 -7.02 -26.87 9.84
N PRO A 267 -7.55 -27.18 8.65
CA PRO A 267 -8.86 -27.83 8.55
C PRO A 267 -8.86 -29.19 9.23
N PRO A 268 -9.97 -29.58 9.88
CA PRO A 268 -10.06 -30.85 10.58
C PRO A 268 -9.86 -32.05 9.62
N ILE A 269 -9.22 -33.08 10.11
CA ILE A 269 -9.12 -34.36 9.39
C ILE A 269 -10.51 -35.01 9.42
N LEU A 270 -11.09 -35.24 8.25
CA LEU A 270 -12.41 -35.88 8.11
C LEU A 270 -12.30 -37.41 8.03
N ASP A 271 -11.20 -37.91 7.49
CA ASP A 271 -10.90 -39.34 7.37
C ASP A 271 -9.41 -39.57 7.72
N ALA A 272 -9.20 -40.27 8.80
CA ALA A 272 -7.86 -40.57 9.31
C ALA A 272 -7.09 -41.57 8.40
N ALA A 273 -7.79 -42.43 7.68
CA ALA A 273 -7.17 -43.43 6.82
C ALA A 273 -6.60 -42.81 5.53
N THR A 274 -7.32 -41.84 4.94
CA THR A 274 -6.91 -41.13 3.72
C THR A 274 -6.21 -39.82 3.99
N GLY A 275 -6.26 -39.32 5.20
CA GLY A 275 -5.78 -37.98 5.56
C GLY A 275 -6.62 -36.84 4.98
N ALA A 276 -7.82 -37.13 4.48
CA ALA A 276 -8.71 -36.14 3.89
C ALA A 276 -9.12 -35.09 4.92
N ARG A 277 -8.97 -33.79 4.54
CA ARG A 277 -9.26 -32.65 5.41
C ARG A 277 -10.52 -31.92 4.97
N GLY A 278 -11.13 -31.22 5.90
CA GLY A 278 -12.26 -30.33 5.62
C GLY A 278 -11.89 -29.16 4.71
N SER A 279 -12.92 -28.48 4.20
CA SER A 279 -12.75 -27.34 3.31
C SER A 279 -12.17 -26.13 4.05
N ALA A 280 -11.07 -25.57 3.52
CA ALA A 280 -10.49 -24.33 4.03
C ALA A 280 -11.46 -23.14 3.91
N GLN A 281 -12.33 -23.12 2.89
CA GLN A 281 -13.34 -22.07 2.71
C GLN A 281 -14.40 -22.14 3.80
N THR A 282 -14.89 -23.34 4.12
CA THR A 282 -15.86 -23.52 5.19
C THR A 282 -15.28 -23.11 6.53
N LEU A 283 -14.01 -23.48 6.81
CA LEU A 283 -13.31 -23.08 8.01
C LEU A 283 -13.11 -21.56 8.08
N ALA A 284 -12.70 -20.93 6.97
CA ALA A 284 -12.54 -19.48 6.90
C ALA A 284 -13.86 -18.73 7.20
N ASN A 285 -14.98 -19.20 6.67
CA ASN A 285 -16.30 -18.66 7.01
C ASN A 285 -16.65 -18.83 8.49
N ARG A 286 -16.34 -19.98 9.08
CA ARG A 286 -16.58 -20.22 10.53
C ARG A 286 -15.77 -19.26 11.40
N TRP A 287 -14.53 -18.95 11.04
CA TRP A 287 -13.71 -17.97 11.74
C TRP A 287 -14.16 -16.53 11.50
N ALA A 288 -14.63 -16.18 10.29
CA ALA A 288 -15.06 -14.83 9.96
C ALA A 288 -16.38 -14.42 10.63
N LEU A 289 -17.34 -15.35 10.75
CA LEU A 289 -18.70 -15.07 11.19
C LEU A 289 -18.80 -14.41 12.57
N PRO A 290 -18.11 -14.86 13.63
CA PRO A 290 -18.17 -14.22 14.95
C PRO A 290 -17.68 -12.77 14.93
N PHE A 291 -16.60 -12.49 14.21
CA PHE A 291 -16.10 -11.11 14.07
C PHE A 291 -17.09 -10.21 13.32
N LEU A 292 -17.64 -10.70 12.22
CA LEU A 292 -18.65 -9.96 11.45
C LEU A 292 -19.92 -9.71 12.29
N ARG A 293 -20.37 -10.69 13.08
CA ARG A 293 -21.52 -10.52 14.00
C ARG A 293 -21.23 -9.52 15.12
N ALA A 294 -19.97 -9.45 15.56
CA ALA A 294 -19.50 -8.46 16.54
C ALA A 294 -19.24 -7.06 15.92
N GLY A 295 -19.55 -6.87 14.63
CA GLY A 295 -19.38 -5.59 13.95
C GLY A 295 -17.92 -5.26 13.60
N ARG A 296 -17.02 -6.26 13.56
CA ARG A 296 -15.60 -6.08 13.20
C ARG A 296 -15.41 -6.13 11.70
N GLN A 297 -14.69 -5.13 11.16
CA GLN A 297 -14.36 -5.11 9.73
C GLN A 297 -13.41 -6.26 9.39
N THR A 298 -13.88 -7.15 8.53
CA THR A 298 -13.21 -8.41 8.23
C THR A 298 -12.97 -8.57 6.74
N ILE A 299 -11.72 -8.88 6.36
CA ILE A 299 -11.39 -9.31 5.00
C ILE A 299 -11.14 -10.82 4.95
N VAL A 300 -11.68 -11.48 3.92
CA VAL A 300 -11.43 -12.91 3.66
C VAL A 300 -10.83 -13.05 2.26
N PHE A 301 -9.63 -13.58 2.18
CA PHE A 301 -8.96 -13.82 0.91
C PHE A 301 -9.23 -15.22 0.38
N GLY A 302 -9.72 -15.31 -0.87
CA GLY A 302 -9.89 -16.54 -1.61
C GLY A 302 -8.87 -16.66 -2.75
N ARG A 303 -8.37 -17.86 -3.03
CA ARG A 303 -7.32 -18.13 -4.05
C ARG A 303 -7.79 -17.96 -5.49
N SER A 304 -9.08 -17.99 -5.75
CA SER A 304 -9.66 -17.90 -7.10
C SER A 304 -10.99 -17.15 -7.08
N ARG A 305 -11.44 -16.70 -8.25
CA ARG A 305 -12.74 -16.06 -8.39
C ARG A 305 -13.88 -16.95 -7.89
N THR A 306 -13.81 -18.26 -8.17
CA THR A 306 -14.79 -19.24 -7.69
C THR A 306 -14.76 -19.37 -6.18
N ALA A 307 -13.57 -19.42 -5.57
CA ALA A 307 -13.45 -19.46 -4.09
C ALA A 307 -14.05 -18.22 -3.43
N VAL A 308 -13.86 -17.04 -4.03
CA VAL A 308 -14.49 -15.78 -3.55
C VAL A 308 -16.01 -15.87 -3.57
N GLU A 309 -16.62 -16.38 -4.66
CA GLU A 309 -18.08 -16.52 -4.75
C GLU A 309 -18.63 -17.53 -3.72
N ILE A 310 -17.95 -18.64 -3.52
CA ILE A 310 -18.33 -19.65 -2.51
C ILE A 310 -18.27 -19.06 -1.10
N LEU A 311 -17.16 -18.40 -0.76
CA LEU A 311 -16.99 -17.73 0.55
C LEU A 311 -18.05 -16.65 0.76
N LEU A 312 -18.27 -15.81 -0.26
CA LEU A 312 -19.24 -14.71 -0.22
C LEU A 312 -20.68 -15.20 0.00
N THR A 313 -21.06 -16.25 -0.75
CA THR A 313 -22.41 -16.84 -0.64
C THR A 313 -22.59 -17.41 0.77
N GLY A 314 -21.66 -18.20 1.27
CA GLY A 314 -21.77 -18.78 2.61
C GLY A 314 -21.82 -17.74 3.72
N LEU A 315 -21.04 -16.65 3.62
CA LEU A 315 -21.09 -15.56 4.61
C LEU A 315 -22.42 -14.79 4.54
N ARG A 316 -22.94 -14.52 3.34
CA ARG A 316 -24.22 -13.82 3.16
C ARG A 316 -25.41 -14.63 3.69
N GLU A 317 -25.44 -15.92 3.44
CA GLU A 317 -26.46 -16.83 3.96
C GLU A 317 -26.44 -16.87 5.48
N ALA A 318 -25.25 -17.07 6.08
CA ALA A 318 -25.10 -17.16 7.53
C ALA A 318 -25.39 -15.83 8.28
N LEU A 319 -25.31 -14.69 7.58
CA LEU A 319 -25.56 -13.36 8.14
C LEU A 319 -26.90 -12.77 7.73
N ARG A 320 -27.72 -13.49 6.95
CA ARG A 320 -29.01 -13.02 6.44
C ARG A 320 -29.97 -12.60 7.55
N GLU A 321 -29.99 -13.34 8.64
CA GLU A 321 -30.83 -13.02 9.80
C GLU A 321 -30.33 -11.80 10.58
N SER A 322 -29.00 -11.59 10.63
CA SER A 322 -28.38 -10.50 11.38
C SER A 322 -28.46 -9.15 10.69
N TYR A 323 -28.34 -9.11 9.36
CA TYR A 323 -28.21 -7.87 8.57
C TYR A 323 -29.27 -7.67 7.50
N GLY A 324 -30.24 -8.62 7.37
CA GLY A 324 -31.30 -8.56 6.36
C GLY A 324 -30.80 -8.64 4.92
N PRO A 325 -31.67 -8.31 3.94
CA PRO A 325 -31.37 -8.46 2.51
C PRO A 325 -30.30 -7.48 2.00
N ARG A 326 -30.01 -6.39 2.73
CA ARG A 326 -28.91 -5.46 2.41
C ARG A 326 -27.65 -5.88 3.14
N SER A 327 -27.08 -7.02 2.72
CA SER A 327 -25.82 -7.51 3.27
C SER A 327 -24.72 -6.44 3.20
N ARG A 328 -24.06 -6.20 4.35
CA ARG A 328 -22.86 -5.35 4.45
C ARG A 328 -21.59 -6.08 3.99
N ILE A 329 -21.75 -7.26 3.35
CA ILE A 329 -20.66 -8.07 2.83
C ILE A 329 -20.57 -7.92 1.31
N ARG A 330 -19.40 -7.61 0.80
CA ARG A 330 -19.11 -7.40 -0.62
C ARG A 330 -18.06 -8.38 -1.14
N GLY A 331 -18.19 -8.78 -2.39
CA GLY A 331 -17.09 -9.42 -3.12
C GLY A 331 -16.19 -8.34 -3.73
N TYR A 332 -14.90 -8.63 -3.89
CA TYR A 332 -13.94 -7.77 -4.58
C TYR A 332 -12.97 -8.62 -5.39
N ARG A 333 -13.02 -8.50 -6.71
CA ARG A 333 -12.18 -9.30 -7.60
C ARG A 333 -11.92 -8.60 -8.94
N GLY A 334 -10.90 -9.06 -9.64
CA GLY A 334 -10.68 -8.66 -11.04
C GLY A 334 -11.91 -8.96 -11.88
N GLY A 335 -12.29 -8.02 -12.76
CA GLY A 335 -13.48 -8.10 -13.61
C GLY A 335 -14.68 -7.28 -13.11
N TYR A 336 -14.66 -6.72 -11.91
CA TYR A 336 -15.62 -5.70 -11.50
C TYR A 336 -15.30 -4.36 -12.19
N LEU A 337 -16.34 -3.59 -12.48
CA LEU A 337 -16.16 -2.25 -13.04
C LEU A 337 -15.36 -1.36 -12.06
N PRO A 338 -14.53 -0.45 -12.57
CA PRO A 338 -13.76 0.47 -11.71
C PRO A 338 -14.65 1.28 -10.75
N THR A 339 -15.85 1.65 -11.18
CA THR A 339 -16.84 2.36 -10.35
C THR A 339 -17.34 1.52 -9.18
N GLU A 340 -17.60 0.23 -9.41
CA GLU A 340 -18.01 -0.72 -8.36
C GLU A 340 -16.90 -0.93 -7.33
N ARG A 341 -15.65 -1.11 -7.80
CA ARG A 341 -14.49 -1.27 -6.93
C ARG A 341 -14.31 -0.05 -6.02
N ARG A 342 -14.33 1.16 -6.58
CA ARG A 342 -14.23 2.41 -5.81
C ARG A 342 -15.39 2.58 -4.80
N ALA A 343 -16.60 2.10 -5.12
CA ALA A 343 -17.71 2.14 -4.20
C ALA A 343 -17.50 1.19 -3.00
N ILE A 344 -16.94 0.00 -3.23
CA ILE A 344 -16.59 -0.96 -2.16
C ILE A 344 -15.46 -0.41 -1.29
N GLU A 345 -14.40 0.12 -1.89
CA GLU A 345 -13.27 0.75 -1.21
C GLU A 345 -13.72 1.91 -0.31
N ARG A 346 -14.55 2.79 -0.83
CA ARG A 346 -15.16 3.88 -0.06
C ARG A 346 -16.03 3.34 1.08
N GLY A 347 -16.90 2.37 0.80
CA GLY A 347 -17.76 1.78 1.81
C GLY A 347 -16.99 1.06 2.93
N LEU A 348 -15.78 0.53 2.64
CA LEU A 348 -14.88 0.00 3.67
C LEU A 348 -14.32 1.13 4.55
N ARG A 349 -13.81 2.21 3.95
CA ARG A 349 -13.31 3.38 4.70
C ARG A 349 -14.39 4.01 5.59
N ASP A 350 -15.59 4.15 5.06
CA ASP A 350 -16.72 4.78 5.75
C ASP A 350 -17.40 3.84 6.76
N GLY A 351 -16.96 2.57 6.86
CA GLY A 351 -17.54 1.57 7.75
C GLY A 351 -18.92 1.05 7.30
N GLU A 352 -19.38 1.38 6.10
CA GLU A 352 -20.64 0.89 5.53
C GLU A 352 -20.52 -0.58 5.11
N VAL A 353 -19.37 -0.97 4.57
CA VAL A 353 -19.01 -2.36 4.27
C VAL A 353 -18.29 -2.94 5.49
N LEU A 354 -18.87 -3.99 6.05
CA LEU A 354 -18.34 -4.67 7.24
C LEU A 354 -17.41 -5.83 6.87
N GLY A 355 -17.72 -6.52 5.78
CA GLY A 355 -16.91 -7.63 5.31
C GLY A 355 -16.64 -7.55 3.83
N VAL A 356 -15.45 -7.96 3.43
CA VAL A 356 -15.09 -8.10 2.03
C VAL A 356 -14.46 -9.46 1.79
N VAL A 357 -14.89 -10.13 0.72
CA VAL A 357 -14.26 -11.36 0.24
C VAL A 357 -13.54 -11.03 -1.05
N ALA A 358 -12.23 -11.19 -1.07
CA ALA A 358 -11.39 -10.72 -2.15
C ALA A 358 -10.45 -11.81 -2.70
N THR A 359 -10.03 -11.64 -3.96
CA THR A 359 -8.77 -12.22 -4.45
C THR A 359 -7.62 -11.28 -4.08
N ASN A 360 -6.39 -11.64 -4.47
CA ASN A 360 -5.22 -10.74 -4.38
C ASN A 360 -5.39 -9.37 -5.10
N ALA A 361 -6.50 -9.14 -5.80
CA ALA A 361 -6.79 -7.85 -6.43
C ALA A 361 -6.96 -6.69 -5.44
N LEU A 362 -7.20 -6.96 -4.15
CA LEU A 362 -7.28 -5.97 -3.07
C LEU A 362 -5.94 -5.83 -2.30
N GLU A 363 -4.91 -6.52 -2.74
CA GLU A 363 -3.62 -6.61 -2.06
C GLU A 363 -2.73 -5.38 -2.29
N LEU A 364 -2.79 -4.81 -3.49
CA LEU A 364 -1.87 -3.76 -3.92
C LEU A 364 -2.55 -2.39 -4.00
N GLY A 365 -2.08 -1.47 -3.15
CA GLY A 365 -2.25 -0.05 -3.35
C GLY A 365 -3.66 0.49 -3.25
N VAL A 366 -4.53 -0.17 -2.51
CA VAL A 366 -5.90 0.31 -2.27
C VAL A 366 -6.02 0.77 -0.82
N ASP A 367 -6.32 2.05 -0.62
CA ASP A 367 -6.66 2.54 0.72
C ASP A 367 -8.08 2.09 1.08
N ILE A 368 -8.15 1.03 1.87
CA ILE A 368 -9.41 0.45 2.36
C ILE A 368 -9.69 0.83 3.81
N GLY A 369 -8.87 1.71 4.39
CA GLY A 369 -9.00 2.11 5.77
C GLY A 369 -8.55 1.00 6.73
N ARG A 370 -9.14 0.99 7.91
CA ARG A 370 -8.73 0.13 9.02
C ARG A 370 -9.53 -1.17 9.01
N LEU A 371 -8.84 -2.31 8.87
CA LEU A 371 -9.42 -3.64 9.03
C LEU A 371 -9.05 -4.22 10.39
N ASP A 372 -10.02 -4.86 11.05
CA ASP A 372 -9.79 -5.50 12.36
C ASP A 372 -9.30 -6.95 12.20
N VAL A 373 -9.73 -7.65 11.13
CA VAL A 373 -9.46 -9.07 10.93
C VAL A 373 -9.16 -9.39 9.47
N ALA A 374 -8.11 -10.15 9.23
CA ALA A 374 -7.78 -10.72 7.92
C ALA A 374 -7.72 -12.25 7.99
N ILE A 375 -8.43 -12.93 7.10
CA ILE A 375 -8.48 -14.39 7.01
C ILE A 375 -8.04 -14.82 5.61
N LEU A 376 -7.04 -15.69 5.54
CA LEU A 376 -6.54 -16.23 4.29
C LEU A 376 -6.99 -17.68 4.15
N ALA A 377 -7.91 -17.95 3.21
CA ALA A 377 -8.42 -19.29 2.95
C ALA A 377 -7.44 -20.10 2.08
N GLY A 378 -6.51 -20.79 2.73
CA GLY A 378 -5.40 -21.52 2.11
C GLY A 378 -4.10 -20.73 2.09
N TYR A 379 -3.03 -21.32 1.54
CA TYR A 379 -1.73 -20.67 1.45
C TYR A 379 -1.76 -19.51 0.44
N PRO A 380 -1.38 -18.29 0.83
CA PRO A 380 -1.53 -17.09 -0.01
C PRO A 380 -0.52 -16.98 -1.16
N GLY A 381 0.41 -17.93 -1.30
CA GLY A 381 1.44 -17.88 -2.33
C GLY A 381 2.72 -17.15 -1.90
N SER A 382 2.62 -16.11 -1.08
CA SER A 382 3.76 -15.47 -0.42
C SER A 382 3.42 -15.02 1.00
N VAL A 383 4.43 -14.83 1.83
CA VAL A 383 4.27 -14.34 3.22
C VAL A 383 3.91 -12.85 3.25
N GLU A 384 4.25 -12.12 2.20
CA GLU A 384 4.00 -10.68 2.07
C GLU A 384 2.51 -10.36 2.02
N ILE A 385 1.71 -11.20 1.36
CA ILE A 385 0.25 -11.06 1.26
C ILE A 385 -0.41 -11.01 2.65
N GLY A 386 0.02 -11.88 3.56
CA GLY A 386 -0.50 -11.89 4.92
C GLY A 386 -0.04 -10.71 5.78
N ARG A 387 1.04 -10.01 5.40
CA ARG A 387 1.60 -8.89 6.16
C ARG A 387 1.09 -7.52 5.69
N ALA A 388 0.59 -7.42 4.48
CA ALA A 388 0.18 -6.15 3.90
C ALA A 388 -1.14 -5.61 4.49
N HIS A 389 -1.96 -6.47 5.10
CA HIS A 389 -3.32 -6.12 5.52
C HIS A 389 -3.60 -6.30 7.03
N VAL A 390 -2.56 -6.58 7.82
CA VAL A 390 -2.70 -6.77 9.29
C VAL A 390 -1.83 -5.79 10.06
#